data_2ff1f755964b1ffc136e3d5248e8f117
#
_entry.id   2ff1f755964b1ffc136e3d5248e8f117
#
_cell.length_a   1.000
_cell.length_b   1.000
_cell.length_c   1.000
_cell.angle_alpha   90.00
_cell.angle_beta   90.00
_cell.angle_gamma   90.00
#
_symmetry.space_group_name_H-M   'P 1'
#
loop_
_entity.id
_entity.type
_entity.pdbx_description
1 polymer ?
#
loop_
_entity_poly.entity_id
_entity_poly.type
_entity_poly.pdbx_seq_one_letter_code
_entity_poly.pdbx_strand_id
1 'polypeptide(L)'
;MSTADTLAPRVGLLGRFTLTYGPTAVDVGTGAQRLLAYLGLRHHGSRTVVAGTLWPDVTEERALGSLRTALWRLHRGRREPLVCSEGDTLSLTETVTVDVRTLMDSALHMVGASSPATAPPPDPPRHLLRAGDLLPGWDDDWILFERERLRQLRLHALEALAQRLLAQGHHALALEAALESVHIEPLRESAHRAVVAVHLAEHNVLEAIRHYRAFRDLLHGELGIGPSPGFTAMLPVSPSPGLPVSAVTRG
;
A
#
# COMPACT_ATOMS: atom_id res chain seq x y z
N MET A 1 -19.08 37.26 -13.53
CA MET A 1 -17.63 36.89 -13.53
C MET A 1 -17.56 35.49 -12.96
N SER A 2 -17.39 34.51 -13.81
CA SER A 2 -17.32 33.09 -13.44
C SER A 2 -16.00 32.87 -12.70
N THR A 3 -16.07 32.50 -11.43
CA THR A 3 -14.94 31.95 -10.69
C THR A 3 -14.62 30.61 -11.33
N ALA A 4 -13.67 30.63 -12.28
CA ALA A 4 -13.01 29.40 -12.66
C ALA A 4 -12.29 28.88 -11.42
N ASP A 5 -12.93 27.96 -10.74
CA ASP A 5 -12.37 27.16 -9.68
C ASP A 5 -11.02 26.63 -10.20
N THR A 6 -9.92 27.17 -9.69
CA THR A 6 -8.57 26.73 -10.09
C THR A 6 -8.40 25.36 -9.47
N LEU A 7 -8.82 24.33 -10.22
CA LEU A 7 -8.81 22.96 -9.77
C LEU A 7 -7.39 22.57 -9.42
N ALA A 8 -7.15 22.25 -8.15
CA ALA A 8 -5.85 21.88 -7.64
C ALA A 8 -5.22 20.73 -8.46
N PRO A 9 -3.93 20.83 -8.81
CA PRO A 9 -3.26 19.79 -9.57
C PRO A 9 -3.12 18.51 -8.73
N ARG A 10 -3.40 17.38 -9.39
CA ARG A 10 -3.28 16.06 -8.77
C ARG A 10 -2.30 15.20 -9.55
N VAL A 11 -1.32 14.64 -8.85
CA VAL A 11 -0.39 13.65 -9.37
C VAL A 11 -0.83 12.27 -8.88
N GLY A 12 -1.15 11.39 -9.81
CA GLY A 12 -1.43 9.97 -9.55
C GLY A 12 -0.17 9.15 -9.82
N LEU A 13 0.22 8.34 -8.86
CA LEU A 13 1.36 7.42 -8.92
C LEU A 13 0.95 5.97 -8.69
N LEU A 14 -0.26 5.74 -8.16
CA LEU A 14 -0.81 4.40 -7.92
C LEU A 14 -1.49 3.87 -9.20
N GLY A 15 -1.02 2.73 -9.71
CA GLY A 15 -1.40 2.15 -10.99
C GLY A 15 -0.58 2.72 -12.14
N ARG A 16 -0.84 3.93 -12.59
CA ARG A 16 -0.07 4.59 -13.66
C ARG A 16 0.17 6.06 -13.33
N PHE A 17 1.21 6.63 -13.93
CA PHE A 17 1.43 8.06 -13.81
C PHE A 17 0.26 8.84 -14.46
N THR A 18 -0.29 9.79 -13.71
CA THR A 18 -1.28 10.76 -14.22
C THR A 18 -1.01 12.13 -13.63
N LEU A 19 -1.27 13.16 -14.41
CA LEU A 19 -1.34 14.54 -13.94
C LEU A 19 -2.69 15.09 -14.35
N THR A 20 -3.49 15.57 -13.40
CA THR A 20 -4.83 16.08 -13.67
C THR A 20 -5.06 17.43 -13.02
N TYR A 21 -5.93 18.24 -13.62
CA TYR A 21 -6.53 19.45 -13.05
C TYR A 21 -8.05 19.23 -13.06
N GLY A 22 -8.61 18.85 -11.92
CA GLY A 22 -9.98 18.34 -11.86
C GLY A 22 -10.19 17.14 -12.81
N PRO A 23 -11.16 17.21 -13.74
CA PRO A 23 -11.43 16.12 -14.68
C PRO A 23 -10.46 16.08 -15.87
N THR A 24 -9.62 17.11 -16.05
CA THR A 24 -8.77 17.24 -17.25
C THR A 24 -7.41 16.59 -17.00
N ALA A 25 -7.10 15.55 -17.78
CA ALA A 25 -5.76 14.96 -17.80
C ALA A 25 -4.81 15.81 -18.64
N VAL A 26 -3.57 15.94 -18.17
CA VAL A 26 -2.50 16.67 -18.86
C VAL A 26 -1.35 15.73 -19.14
N ASP A 27 -0.98 15.61 -20.40
CA ASP A 27 0.21 14.85 -20.78
C ASP A 27 1.47 15.70 -20.58
N VAL A 28 2.49 15.05 -20.03
CA VAL A 28 3.82 15.63 -19.81
C VAL A 28 4.89 14.62 -20.21
N GLY A 29 5.97 15.13 -20.78
CA GLY A 29 7.07 14.28 -21.25
C GLY A 29 7.72 13.47 -20.12
N THR A 30 8.33 12.33 -20.44
CA THR A 30 8.89 11.34 -19.49
C THR A 30 9.80 11.96 -18.43
N GLY A 31 10.68 12.90 -18.78
CA GLY A 31 11.54 13.56 -17.78
C GLY A 31 10.76 14.38 -16.75
N ALA A 32 9.64 14.99 -17.17
CA ALA A 32 8.75 15.71 -16.27
C ALA A 32 7.92 14.75 -15.40
N GLN A 33 7.48 13.61 -15.96
CA GLN A 33 6.80 12.55 -15.19
C GLN A 33 7.72 12.03 -14.09
N ARG A 34 8.98 11.70 -14.42
CA ARG A 34 9.99 11.20 -13.47
C ARG A 34 10.26 12.21 -12.36
N LEU A 35 10.39 13.50 -12.70
CA LEU A 35 10.58 14.57 -11.72
C LEU A 35 9.40 14.71 -10.76
N LEU A 36 8.17 14.74 -11.28
CA LEU A 36 6.97 14.83 -10.45
C LEU A 36 6.79 13.58 -9.55
N ALA A 37 7.08 12.40 -10.08
CA ALA A 37 7.04 11.16 -9.31
C ALA A 37 8.08 11.16 -8.18
N TYR A 38 9.32 11.54 -8.48
CA TYR A 38 10.39 11.63 -7.47
C TYR A 38 10.02 12.60 -6.34
N LEU A 39 9.63 13.83 -6.69
CA LEU A 39 9.23 14.83 -5.70
C LEU A 39 7.94 14.44 -4.97
N GLY A 40 7.04 13.72 -5.65
CA GLY A 40 5.83 13.15 -5.03
C GLY A 40 6.14 12.16 -3.91
N LEU A 41 7.18 11.34 -4.08
CA LEU A 41 7.60 10.31 -3.12
C LEU A 41 8.56 10.83 -2.04
N ARG A 42 9.53 11.67 -2.43
CA ARG A 42 10.62 12.14 -1.55
C ARG A 42 10.36 13.49 -0.88
N HIS A 43 9.25 14.17 -1.19
CA HIS A 43 8.88 15.52 -0.76
C HIS A 43 9.80 16.62 -1.29
N HIS A 44 11.11 16.49 -1.17
CA HIS A 44 12.10 17.44 -1.64
C HIS A 44 13.40 16.74 -2.05
N GLY A 45 14.27 17.46 -2.75
CA GLY A 45 15.62 17.01 -3.08
C GLY A 45 16.46 18.13 -3.66
N SER A 46 17.81 18.09 -3.45
CA SER A 46 18.71 19.04 -4.10
C SER A 46 18.78 18.76 -5.60
N ARG A 47 19.03 19.79 -6.41
CA ARG A 47 19.10 19.67 -7.87
C ARG A 47 20.10 18.60 -8.32
N THR A 48 21.25 18.53 -7.70
CA THR A 48 22.29 17.54 -8.00
C THR A 48 21.82 16.12 -7.71
N VAL A 49 21.24 15.89 -6.51
CA VAL A 49 20.72 14.57 -6.15
C VAL A 49 19.56 14.15 -7.07
N VAL A 50 18.61 15.06 -7.32
CA VAL A 50 17.49 14.79 -8.23
C VAL A 50 17.99 14.47 -9.64
N ALA A 51 18.92 15.27 -10.18
CA ALA A 51 19.48 15.06 -11.51
C ALA A 51 20.21 13.71 -11.60
N GLY A 52 21.11 13.41 -10.66
CA GLY A 52 21.86 12.16 -10.64
C GLY A 52 20.96 10.91 -10.48
N THR A 53 19.89 11.01 -9.68
CA THR A 53 18.93 9.90 -9.50
C THR A 53 18.09 9.67 -10.76
N LEU A 54 17.62 10.73 -11.40
CA LEU A 54 16.71 10.60 -12.56
C LEU A 54 17.45 10.32 -13.87
N TRP A 55 18.71 10.66 -13.98
CA TRP A 55 19.54 10.43 -15.19
C TRP A 55 20.91 9.85 -14.81
N PRO A 56 20.98 8.62 -14.27
CA PRO A 56 22.22 8.04 -13.75
C PRO A 56 23.24 7.72 -14.85
N ASP A 57 22.80 7.48 -16.09
CA ASP A 57 23.66 7.01 -17.19
C ASP A 57 24.35 8.13 -17.97
N VAL A 58 24.26 9.38 -17.48
CA VAL A 58 24.89 10.53 -18.15
C VAL A 58 25.76 11.31 -17.17
N THR A 59 26.62 12.20 -17.70
CA THR A 59 27.43 13.09 -16.87
C THR A 59 26.55 14.04 -16.04
N GLU A 60 27.03 14.48 -14.89
CA GLU A 60 26.32 15.41 -14.01
C GLU A 60 25.83 16.67 -14.75
N GLU A 61 26.67 17.25 -15.61
CA GLU A 61 26.30 18.42 -16.41
C GLU A 61 25.10 18.14 -17.34
N ARG A 62 25.09 16.99 -18.01
CA ARG A 62 23.98 16.56 -18.87
C ARG A 62 22.72 16.25 -18.05
N ALA A 63 22.87 15.61 -16.90
CA ALA A 63 21.76 15.33 -15.96
C ALA A 63 21.10 16.63 -15.49
N LEU A 64 21.91 17.62 -15.06
CA LEU A 64 21.42 18.96 -14.69
C LEU A 64 20.77 19.70 -15.88
N GLY A 65 21.28 19.53 -17.10
CA GLY A 65 20.66 20.03 -18.33
C GLY A 65 19.27 19.42 -18.58
N SER A 66 19.14 18.10 -18.40
CA SER A 66 17.88 17.37 -18.51
C SER A 66 16.87 17.83 -17.45
N LEU A 67 17.33 18.03 -16.22
CA LEU A 67 16.50 18.55 -15.13
C LEU A 67 15.97 19.97 -15.45
N ARG A 68 16.84 20.87 -15.93
CA ARG A 68 16.42 22.24 -16.37
C ARG A 68 15.35 22.16 -17.45
N THR A 69 15.53 21.26 -18.41
CA THR A 69 14.55 21.07 -19.50
C THR A 69 13.21 20.54 -18.97
N ALA A 70 13.23 19.59 -18.05
CA ALA A 70 12.02 19.04 -17.41
C ALA A 70 11.26 20.13 -16.63
N LEU A 71 11.98 20.92 -15.81
CA LEU A 71 11.39 22.04 -15.08
C LEU A 71 10.79 23.11 -16.03
N TRP A 72 11.52 23.49 -17.07
CA TRP A 72 11.02 24.45 -18.05
C TRP A 72 9.73 23.97 -18.73
N ARG A 73 9.68 22.69 -19.14
CA ARG A 73 8.48 22.10 -19.75
C ARG A 73 7.29 22.08 -18.79
N LEU A 74 7.54 21.83 -17.49
CA LEU A 74 6.50 21.86 -16.47
C LEU A 74 5.95 23.25 -16.20
N HIS A 75 6.77 24.29 -16.30
CA HIS A 75 6.35 25.67 -16.06
C HIS A 75 5.73 26.34 -17.29
N ARG A 76 6.06 25.88 -18.51
CA ARG A 76 5.61 26.51 -19.75
C ARG A 76 4.08 26.43 -19.90
N GLY A 77 3.46 27.60 -20.06
CA GLY A 77 2.02 27.73 -20.32
C GLY A 77 1.12 27.50 -19.12
N ARG A 78 1.66 27.39 -17.90
CA ARG A 78 0.90 27.23 -16.66
C ARG A 78 0.89 28.53 -15.86
N ARG A 79 -0.25 28.82 -15.22
CA ARG A 79 -0.39 29.99 -14.35
C ARG A 79 0.34 29.79 -13.04
N GLU A 80 0.31 28.57 -12.50
CA GLU A 80 0.94 28.21 -11.22
C GLU A 80 2.01 27.13 -11.44
N PRO A 81 3.19 27.26 -10.83
CA PRO A 81 4.22 26.25 -10.90
C PRO A 81 3.81 25.01 -10.13
N LEU A 82 4.11 23.82 -10.66
CA LEU A 82 3.96 22.54 -9.95
C LEU A 82 5.13 22.24 -9.02
N VAL A 83 6.29 22.81 -9.33
CA VAL A 83 7.54 22.61 -8.60
C VAL A 83 8.03 23.95 -8.10
N CYS A 84 8.29 24.03 -6.81
CA CYS A 84 8.92 25.13 -6.13
C CYS A 84 10.45 24.92 -6.06
N SER A 85 11.19 26.02 -6.10
CA SER A 85 12.65 26.05 -5.95
C SER A 85 13.03 27.00 -4.83
N GLU A 86 13.65 26.47 -3.78
CA GLU A 86 14.22 27.25 -2.69
C GLU A 86 15.74 27.03 -2.66
N GLY A 87 16.48 27.98 -3.23
CA GLY A 87 17.92 27.80 -3.47
C GLY A 87 18.19 26.61 -4.39
N ASP A 88 18.90 25.60 -3.89
CA ASP A 88 19.20 24.35 -4.61
C ASP A 88 18.13 23.26 -4.42
N THR A 89 17.19 23.45 -3.51
CA THR A 89 16.17 22.45 -3.19
C THR A 89 14.93 22.59 -4.07
N LEU A 90 14.46 21.45 -4.57
CA LEU A 90 13.21 21.32 -5.32
C LEU A 90 12.16 20.61 -4.48
N SER A 91 10.90 21.07 -4.53
CA SER A 91 9.74 20.42 -3.92
C SER A 91 8.51 20.60 -4.80
N LEU A 92 7.46 19.80 -4.61
CA LEU A 92 6.15 20.11 -5.16
C LEU A 92 5.55 21.30 -4.41
N THR A 93 4.79 22.15 -5.11
CA THR A 93 4.01 23.21 -4.46
C THR A 93 2.92 22.60 -3.57
N GLU A 94 2.53 23.30 -2.50
CA GLU A 94 1.54 22.81 -1.53
C GLU A 94 0.16 22.56 -2.15
N THR A 95 -0.14 23.20 -3.29
CA THR A 95 -1.38 23.00 -4.03
C THR A 95 -1.46 21.64 -4.73
N VAL A 96 -0.31 20.95 -4.94
CA VAL A 96 -0.25 19.65 -5.61
C VAL A 96 -0.61 18.53 -4.65
N THR A 97 -1.70 17.83 -4.93
CA THR A 97 -2.05 16.61 -4.21
C THR A 97 -1.42 15.38 -4.87
N VAL A 98 -0.94 14.42 -4.06
CA VAL A 98 -0.31 13.18 -4.54
C VAL A 98 -1.01 12.00 -3.88
N ASP A 99 -1.56 11.09 -4.67
CA ASP A 99 -2.34 9.95 -4.16
C ASP A 99 -1.55 9.02 -3.23
N VAL A 100 -0.30 8.75 -3.55
CA VAL A 100 0.56 7.90 -2.71
C VAL A 100 0.83 8.53 -1.33
N ARG A 101 0.90 9.86 -1.21
CA ARG A 101 1.05 10.53 0.10
C ARG A 101 -0.18 10.30 0.96
N THR A 102 -1.37 10.46 0.39
CA THR A 102 -2.63 10.17 1.08
C THR A 102 -2.68 8.73 1.58
N LEU A 103 -2.22 7.78 0.76
CA LEU A 103 -2.11 6.37 1.14
C LEU A 103 -1.11 6.18 2.30
N MET A 104 0.08 6.77 2.20
CA MET A 104 1.13 6.67 3.23
C MET A 104 0.68 7.26 4.57
N ASP A 105 0.08 8.45 4.54
CA ASP A 105 -0.41 9.14 5.76
C ASP A 105 -1.49 8.30 6.45
N SER A 106 -2.43 7.75 5.68
CA SER A 106 -3.46 6.86 6.22
C SER A 106 -2.88 5.56 6.77
N ALA A 107 -1.90 4.99 6.09
CA ALA A 107 -1.23 3.77 6.54
C ALA A 107 -0.44 4.02 7.84
N LEU A 108 0.33 5.10 7.92
CA LEU A 108 1.06 5.50 9.13
C LEU A 108 0.13 5.78 10.30
N HIS A 109 -0.99 6.49 10.03
CA HIS A 109 -2.01 6.70 11.05
C HIS A 109 -2.60 5.39 11.57
N MET A 110 -2.86 4.43 10.68
CA MET A 110 -3.40 3.12 11.05
C MET A 110 -2.42 2.33 11.91
N VAL A 111 -1.14 2.31 11.54
CA VAL A 111 -0.08 1.60 12.28
C VAL A 111 0.24 2.29 13.62
N GLY A 112 0.25 3.63 13.66
CA GLY A 112 0.61 4.42 14.85
C GLY A 112 -0.48 4.50 15.91
N ALA A 113 -1.73 4.20 15.57
CA ALA A 113 -2.85 4.29 16.49
C ALA A 113 -2.91 3.06 17.42
N SER A 114 -2.16 3.12 18.52
CA SER A 114 -1.99 2.03 19.50
C SER A 114 -3.20 1.76 20.40
N SER A 115 -4.31 2.49 20.26
CA SER A 115 -5.51 2.29 21.09
C SER A 115 -6.69 1.84 20.22
N PRO A 116 -7.51 0.89 20.66
CA PRO A 116 -8.82 0.65 20.05
C PRO A 116 -9.62 1.94 20.23
N ALA A 117 -9.60 2.77 19.18
CA ALA A 117 -10.35 4.02 19.20
C ALA A 117 -11.82 3.70 19.44
N THR A 118 -12.40 4.29 20.46
CA THR A 118 -13.79 4.14 20.88
C THR A 118 -14.77 4.75 19.86
N ALA A 119 -14.26 5.47 18.85
CA ALA A 119 -15.04 5.97 17.73
C ALA A 119 -14.88 5.04 16.52
N PRO A 120 -15.99 4.72 15.82
CA PRO A 120 -15.89 4.02 14.54
C PRO A 120 -14.96 4.83 13.62
N PRO A 121 -14.03 4.18 12.88
CA PRO A 121 -13.29 4.91 11.89
C PRO A 121 -14.29 5.54 10.92
N PRO A 122 -14.09 6.82 10.54
CA PRO A 122 -14.79 7.31 9.37
C PRO A 122 -14.50 6.33 8.26
N ASP A 123 -15.47 5.98 7.45
CA ASP A 123 -15.44 4.98 6.37
C ASP A 123 -14.06 4.31 6.18
N PRO A 124 -13.94 2.98 6.21
CA PRO A 124 -12.65 2.33 6.11
C PRO A 124 -11.89 2.93 4.93
N PRO A 125 -10.62 3.29 5.08
CA PRO A 125 -9.89 4.05 4.08
C PRO A 125 -9.83 3.23 2.77
N ARG A 126 -10.81 3.47 1.89
CA ARG A 126 -11.01 2.72 0.63
C ARG A 126 -9.77 2.68 -0.24
N HIS A 127 -8.92 3.70 -0.12
CA HIS A 127 -7.64 3.75 -0.80
C HIS A 127 -6.62 2.74 -0.27
N LEU A 128 -6.68 2.32 1.01
CA LEU A 128 -5.85 1.20 1.50
C LEU A 128 -6.28 -0.14 0.90
N LEU A 129 -7.60 -0.34 0.76
CA LEU A 129 -8.17 -1.59 0.24
C LEU A 129 -8.01 -1.74 -1.28
N ARG A 130 -7.95 -0.63 -2.04
CA ARG A 130 -8.01 -0.64 -3.50
C ARG A 130 -6.85 0.07 -4.20
N ALA A 131 -5.75 0.35 -3.50
CA ALA A 131 -4.60 0.98 -4.13
C ALA A 131 -3.97 0.03 -5.16
N GLY A 132 -3.70 0.56 -6.36
CA GLY A 132 -2.83 -0.11 -7.32
C GLY A 132 -1.36 -0.08 -6.87
N ASP A 133 -0.51 -0.81 -7.59
CA ASP A 133 0.94 -0.78 -7.38
C ASP A 133 1.52 0.59 -7.72
N LEU A 134 2.63 0.94 -7.07
CA LEU A 134 3.35 2.17 -7.35
C LEU A 134 4.03 2.08 -8.73
N LEU A 135 3.55 2.88 -9.69
CA LEU A 135 4.14 3.04 -11.02
C LEU A 135 4.59 1.70 -11.66
N PRO A 136 3.68 0.74 -11.89
CA PRO A 136 4.03 -0.53 -12.50
C PRO A 136 4.68 -0.30 -13.88
N GLY A 137 5.73 -1.08 -14.17
CA GLY A 137 6.50 -0.94 -15.41
C GLY A 137 7.59 0.14 -15.39
N TRP A 138 7.79 0.84 -14.26
CA TRP A 138 8.95 1.69 -14.06
C TRP A 138 10.04 0.90 -13.33
N ASP A 139 11.18 0.70 -13.97
CA ASP A 139 12.25 -0.19 -13.49
C ASP A 139 13.46 0.57 -12.91
N ASP A 140 13.32 1.88 -12.66
CA ASP A 140 14.34 2.67 -12.00
C ASP A 140 14.59 2.18 -10.56
N ASP A 141 15.83 2.02 -10.13
CA ASP A 141 16.20 1.51 -8.80
C ASP A 141 15.53 2.26 -7.66
N TRP A 142 15.42 3.60 -7.76
CA TRP A 142 14.78 4.42 -6.75
C TRP A 142 13.26 4.15 -6.64
N ILE A 143 12.58 3.76 -7.74
CA ILE A 143 11.18 3.35 -7.72
C ILE A 143 11.02 1.97 -7.10
N LEU A 144 11.90 1.02 -7.42
CA LEU A 144 11.85 -0.33 -6.86
C LEU A 144 11.94 -0.29 -5.34
N PHE A 145 12.85 0.53 -4.80
CA PHE A 145 12.97 0.72 -3.36
C PHE A 145 11.70 1.32 -2.73
N GLU A 146 11.13 2.38 -3.33
CA GLU A 146 9.92 3.01 -2.81
C GLU A 146 8.68 2.11 -2.96
N ARG A 147 8.63 1.30 -4.02
CA ARG A 147 7.56 0.29 -4.21
C ARG A 147 7.57 -0.73 -3.07
N GLU A 148 8.74 -1.28 -2.75
CA GLU A 148 8.87 -2.23 -1.65
C GLU A 148 8.54 -1.59 -0.30
N ARG A 149 9.04 -0.38 -0.04
CA ARG A 149 8.73 0.36 1.19
C ARG A 149 7.21 0.60 1.34
N LEU A 150 6.54 1.04 0.26
CA LEU A 150 5.10 1.28 0.26
C LEU A 150 4.32 -0.03 0.45
N ARG A 151 4.74 -1.12 -0.21
CA ARG A 151 4.13 -2.44 -0.07
C ARG A 151 4.17 -2.91 1.38
N GLN A 152 5.33 -2.83 2.05
CA GLN A 152 5.47 -3.21 3.46
C GLN A 152 4.58 -2.36 4.37
N LEU A 153 4.58 -1.04 4.18
CA LEU A 153 3.74 -0.14 4.96
C LEU A 153 2.25 -0.46 4.79
N ARG A 154 1.80 -0.74 3.56
CA ARG A 154 0.41 -1.09 3.25
C ARG A 154 0.01 -2.42 3.89
N LEU A 155 0.87 -3.44 3.87
CA LEU A 155 0.64 -4.72 4.53
C LEU A 155 0.40 -4.54 6.03
N HIS A 156 1.28 -3.82 6.72
CA HIS A 156 1.12 -3.52 8.15
C HIS A 156 -0.16 -2.74 8.45
N ALA A 157 -0.50 -1.76 7.60
CA ALA A 157 -1.71 -0.96 7.78
C ALA A 157 -2.99 -1.79 7.58
N LEU A 158 -3.02 -2.71 6.61
CA LEU A 158 -4.15 -3.60 6.37
C LEU A 158 -4.34 -4.60 7.52
N GLU A 159 -3.26 -5.17 8.04
CA GLU A 159 -3.31 -6.05 9.20
C GLU A 159 -3.82 -5.32 10.46
N ALA A 160 -3.34 -4.10 10.70
CA ALA A 160 -3.82 -3.27 11.81
C ALA A 160 -5.30 -2.87 11.63
N LEU A 161 -5.72 -2.56 10.40
CA LEU A 161 -7.11 -2.27 10.07
C LEU A 161 -8.01 -3.49 10.32
N ALA A 162 -7.59 -4.67 9.85
CA ALA A 162 -8.33 -5.91 10.05
C ALA A 162 -8.52 -6.22 11.54
N GLN A 163 -7.47 -6.09 12.36
CA GLN A 163 -7.54 -6.29 13.81
C GLN A 163 -8.50 -5.30 14.49
N ARG A 164 -8.44 -4.03 14.10
CA ARG A 164 -9.32 -2.99 14.66
C ARG A 164 -10.78 -3.22 14.30
N LEU A 165 -11.07 -3.51 13.03
CA LEU A 165 -12.42 -3.81 12.56
C LEU A 165 -12.98 -5.07 13.22
N LEU A 166 -12.14 -6.08 13.43
CA LEU A 166 -12.49 -7.30 14.14
C LEU A 166 -12.87 -7.01 15.60
N ALA A 167 -12.06 -6.21 16.30
CA ALA A 167 -12.34 -5.80 17.68
C ALA A 167 -13.63 -4.97 17.82
N GLN A 168 -14.06 -4.29 16.75
CA GLN A 168 -15.31 -3.53 16.68
C GLN A 168 -16.51 -4.36 16.21
N GLY A 169 -16.33 -5.65 15.90
CA GLY A 169 -17.39 -6.53 15.39
C GLY A 169 -17.73 -6.31 13.90
N HIS A 170 -16.95 -5.54 13.15
CA HIS A 170 -17.14 -5.31 11.71
C HIS A 170 -16.46 -6.43 10.89
N HIS A 171 -16.92 -7.66 11.07
CA HIS A 171 -16.27 -8.87 10.56
C HIS A 171 -16.09 -8.86 9.04
N ALA A 172 -17.10 -8.47 8.27
CA ALA A 172 -17.01 -8.44 6.81
C ALA A 172 -15.93 -7.48 6.30
N LEU A 173 -15.78 -6.29 6.92
CA LEU A 173 -14.75 -5.33 6.56
C LEU A 173 -13.38 -5.78 7.05
N ALA A 174 -13.30 -6.45 8.20
CA ALA A 174 -12.07 -7.05 8.72
C ALA A 174 -11.56 -8.14 7.78
N LEU A 175 -12.47 -8.97 7.26
CA LEU A 175 -12.13 -10.02 6.29
C LEU A 175 -11.62 -9.42 4.98
N GLU A 176 -12.27 -8.38 4.47
CA GLU A 176 -11.82 -7.68 3.25
C GLU A 176 -10.40 -7.12 3.41
N ALA A 177 -10.09 -6.47 4.53
CA ALA A 177 -8.76 -5.96 4.79
C ALA A 177 -7.71 -7.08 4.92
N ALA A 178 -8.06 -8.19 5.57
CA ALA A 178 -7.17 -9.33 5.71
C ALA A 178 -6.90 -10.04 4.37
N LEU A 179 -7.94 -10.22 3.54
CA LEU A 179 -7.82 -10.83 2.21
C LEU A 179 -7.00 -9.96 1.26
N GLU A 180 -7.14 -8.63 1.33
CA GLU A 180 -6.30 -7.71 0.54
C GLU A 180 -4.82 -7.84 0.93
N SER A 181 -4.51 -8.02 2.23
CA SER A 181 -3.14 -8.30 2.67
C SER A 181 -2.61 -9.62 2.11
N VAL A 182 -3.41 -10.68 2.09
CA VAL A 182 -3.07 -11.97 1.45
C VAL A 182 -2.86 -11.81 -0.06
N HIS A 183 -3.68 -10.99 -0.73
CA HIS A 183 -3.54 -10.73 -2.17
C HIS A 183 -2.21 -10.05 -2.51
N ILE A 184 -1.78 -9.06 -1.69
CA ILE A 184 -0.51 -8.35 -1.87
C ILE A 184 0.70 -9.26 -1.62
N GLU A 185 0.63 -10.15 -0.62
CA GLU A 185 1.73 -11.04 -0.25
C GLU A 185 1.19 -12.42 0.18
N PRO A 186 1.03 -13.35 -0.78
CA PRO A 186 0.42 -14.66 -0.51
C PRO A 186 1.19 -15.55 0.45
N LEU A 187 2.50 -15.32 0.64
CA LEU A 187 3.31 -16.12 1.57
C LEU A 187 3.43 -15.50 2.97
N ARG A 188 2.74 -14.39 3.22
CA ARG A 188 2.80 -13.69 4.51
C ARG A 188 1.87 -14.33 5.55
N GLU A 189 2.44 -15.07 6.50
CA GLU A 189 1.68 -15.79 7.53
C GLU A 189 0.78 -14.88 8.37
N SER A 190 1.22 -13.66 8.72
CA SER A 190 0.42 -12.73 9.54
C SER A 190 -0.89 -12.34 8.86
N ALA A 191 -0.90 -12.20 7.52
CA ALA A 191 -2.10 -11.93 6.74
C ALA A 191 -3.11 -13.10 6.81
N HIS A 192 -2.62 -14.34 6.64
CA HIS A 192 -3.46 -15.53 6.76
C HIS A 192 -3.99 -15.75 8.18
N ARG A 193 -3.19 -15.42 9.19
CA ARG A 193 -3.63 -15.43 10.60
C ARG A 193 -4.77 -14.44 10.83
N ALA A 194 -4.74 -13.26 10.21
CA ALA A 194 -5.81 -12.28 10.31
C ALA A 194 -7.12 -12.82 9.70
N VAL A 195 -7.08 -13.48 8.53
CA VAL A 195 -8.24 -14.12 7.92
C VAL A 195 -8.83 -15.21 8.82
N VAL A 196 -7.97 -16.10 9.35
CA VAL A 196 -8.40 -17.17 10.26
C VAL A 196 -9.02 -16.58 11.54
N ALA A 197 -8.44 -15.51 12.10
CA ALA A 197 -8.99 -14.84 13.28
C ALA A 197 -10.41 -14.30 13.04
N VAL A 198 -10.69 -13.72 11.87
CA VAL A 198 -12.03 -13.24 11.51
C VAL A 198 -13.02 -14.42 11.43
N HIS A 199 -12.68 -15.48 10.72
CA HIS A 199 -13.57 -16.66 10.62
C HIS A 199 -13.86 -17.30 11.99
N LEU A 200 -12.86 -17.38 12.87
CA LEU A 200 -13.06 -17.88 14.22
C LEU A 200 -13.98 -16.99 15.06
N ALA A 201 -13.87 -15.66 14.91
CA ALA A 201 -14.73 -14.70 15.60
C ALA A 201 -16.19 -14.78 15.14
N GLU A 202 -16.42 -15.14 13.87
CA GLU A 202 -17.76 -15.43 13.31
C GLU A 202 -18.26 -16.84 13.62
N HIS A 203 -17.52 -17.65 14.38
CA HIS A 203 -17.78 -19.08 14.62
C HIS A 203 -17.74 -19.93 13.33
N ASN A 204 -17.18 -19.45 12.24
CA ASN A 204 -17.01 -20.13 10.96
C ASN A 204 -15.77 -21.05 10.98
N VAL A 205 -15.73 -22.01 11.93
CA VAL A 205 -14.57 -22.87 12.17
C VAL A 205 -14.14 -23.65 10.92
N LEU A 206 -15.09 -24.07 10.08
CA LEU A 206 -14.80 -24.80 8.85
C LEU A 206 -14.01 -23.95 7.87
N GLU A 207 -14.39 -22.67 7.70
CA GLU A 207 -13.70 -21.74 6.81
C GLU A 207 -12.30 -21.40 7.36
N ALA A 208 -12.15 -21.24 8.67
CA ALA A 208 -10.85 -21.05 9.31
C ALA A 208 -9.90 -22.22 9.02
N ILE A 209 -10.37 -23.48 9.17
CA ILE A 209 -9.57 -24.67 8.89
C ILE A 209 -9.25 -24.79 7.40
N ARG A 210 -10.22 -24.47 6.52
CA ARG A 210 -10.05 -24.52 5.08
C ARG A 210 -8.99 -23.53 4.62
N HIS A 211 -9.03 -22.30 5.10
CA HIS A 211 -8.06 -21.25 4.79
C HIS A 211 -6.65 -21.60 5.31
N TYR A 212 -6.54 -22.10 6.53
CA TYR A 212 -5.27 -22.57 7.08
C TYR A 212 -4.65 -23.70 6.25
N ARG A 213 -5.44 -24.70 5.84
CA ARG A 213 -4.95 -25.82 5.02
C ARG A 213 -4.44 -25.34 3.68
N ALA A 214 -5.17 -24.45 3.02
CA ALA A 214 -4.76 -23.86 1.75
C ALA A 214 -3.42 -23.13 1.88
N PHE A 215 -3.23 -22.33 2.94
CA PHE A 215 -1.96 -21.66 3.21
C PHE A 215 -0.83 -22.65 3.52
N ARG A 216 -1.07 -23.67 4.35
CA ARG A 216 -0.08 -24.72 4.64
C ARG A 216 0.40 -25.40 3.36
N ASP A 217 -0.53 -25.74 2.48
CA ASP A 217 -0.22 -26.45 1.23
C ASP A 217 0.54 -25.54 0.26
N LEU A 218 0.16 -24.25 0.20
CA LEU A 218 0.90 -23.22 -0.54
C LEU A 218 2.34 -23.07 -0.01
N LEU A 219 2.50 -22.91 1.29
CA LEU A 219 3.81 -22.68 1.93
C LEU A 219 4.75 -23.90 1.75
N HIS A 220 4.17 -25.11 1.83
CA HIS A 220 4.90 -26.34 1.58
C HIS A 220 5.33 -26.47 0.10
N GLY A 221 4.43 -26.12 -0.83
CA GLY A 221 4.73 -26.16 -2.26
C GLY A 221 5.82 -25.17 -2.70
N GLU A 222 5.78 -23.94 -2.17
CA GLU A 222 6.71 -22.87 -2.58
C GLU A 222 8.06 -22.91 -1.83
N LEU A 223 8.05 -23.26 -0.54
CA LEU A 223 9.22 -23.13 0.33
C LEU A 223 9.64 -24.43 1.04
N GLY A 224 8.85 -25.50 0.94
CA GLY A 224 9.12 -26.77 1.60
C GLY A 224 8.97 -26.74 3.15
N ILE A 225 8.33 -25.70 3.69
CA ILE A 225 8.15 -25.51 5.13
C ILE A 225 6.67 -25.54 5.52
N GLY A 226 6.37 -25.65 6.81
CA GLY A 226 5.00 -25.54 7.36
C GLY A 226 4.77 -24.19 8.05
N PRO A 227 3.49 -23.88 8.36
CA PRO A 227 3.13 -22.71 9.17
C PRO A 227 3.76 -22.77 10.55
N SER A 228 3.89 -21.59 11.18
CA SER A 228 4.46 -21.49 12.55
C SER A 228 3.60 -22.24 13.57
N PRO A 229 4.20 -22.70 14.70
CA PRO A 229 3.45 -23.27 15.81
C PRO A 229 2.37 -22.33 16.36
N GLY A 230 2.63 -21.01 16.37
CA GLY A 230 1.69 -20.00 16.82
C GLY A 230 0.45 -19.91 15.91
N PHE A 231 0.59 -20.10 14.61
CA PHE A 231 -0.54 -20.15 13.71
C PHE A 231 -1.35 -21.44 13.87
N THR A 232 -0.65 -22.57 13.97
CA THR A 232 -1.31 -23.87 14.20
C THR A 232 -2.12 -23.89 15.50
N ALA A 233 -1.63 -23.27 16.56
CA ALA A 233 -2.31 -23.18 17.84
C ALA A 233 -3.58 -22.31 17.86
N MET A 234 -3.79 -21.47 16.83
CA MET A 234 -5.04 -20.68 16.70
C MET A 234 -6.25 -21.53 16.37
N LEU A 235 -6.04 -22.69 15.75
CA LEU A 235 -7.15 -23.55 15.36
C LEU A 235 -7.65 -24.35 16.55
N PRO A 236 -9.00 -24.55 16.66
CA PRO A 236 -9.53 -25.45 17.65
C PRO A 236 -8.96 -26.86 17.41
N VAL A 237 -8.36 -27.42 18.44
CA VAL A 237 -7.84 -28.80 18.40
C VAL A 237 -9.00 -29.71 18.03
N SER A 238 -8.94 -30.37 16.87
CA SER A 238 -9.89 -31.44 16.56
C SER A 238 -9.79 -32.47 17.69
N PRO A 239 -10.89 -32.87 18.33
CA PRO A 239 -10.84 -34.00 19.25
C PRO A 239 -10.25 -35.18 18.47
N SER A 240 -9.17 -35.76 18.99
CA SER A 240 -8.54 -36.93 18.39
C SER A 240 -9.62 -38.00 18.15
N PRO A 241 -9.72 -38.58 16.93
CA PRO A 241 -10.60 -39.73 16.73
C PRO A 241 -9.94 -40.93 17.43
N GLY A 242 -10.38 -41.25 18.65
CA GLY A 242 -9.83 -42.42 19.31
C GLY A 242 -10.15 -42.50 20.79
N LEU A 243 -11.40 -42.69 21.15
CA LEU A 243 -11.71 -43.55 22.28
C LEU A 243 -12.56 -44.72 21.76
N PRO A 244 -12.11 -45.98 21.92
CA PRO A 244 -12.95 -47.12 21.53
C PRO A 244 -14.17 -47.12 22.42
N VAL A 245 -15.34 -47.20 21.80
CA VAL A 245 -16.62 -47.49 22.47
C VAL A 245 -16.44 -48.84 23.16
N SER A 246 -16.27 -48.81 24.48
CA SER A 246 -16.24 -50.04 25.31
C SER A 246 -17.56 -50.78 25.06
N ALA A 247 -17.40 -51.98 24.53
CA ALA A 247 -18.50 -52.93 24.36
C ALA A 247 -19.17 -53.17 25.73
N VAL A 248 -20.39 -52.72 25.90
CA VAL A 248 -21.23 -53.17 27.02
C VAL A 248 -21.59 -54.60 26.75
N THR A 249 -20.88 -55.51 27.38
CA THR A 249 -21.20 -56.94 27.45
C THR A 249 -22.46 -57.06 28.26
N ARG A 250 -23.55 -57.53 27.67
CA ARG A 250 -24.73 -58.03 28.36
C ARG A 250 -24.33 -59.35 29.03
N GLY A 251 -24.47 -59.42 30.36
CA GLY A 251 -24.59 -60.58 31.18
C GLY A 251 -26.00 -60.62 31.74
#